data_cd5f3388781273b3fef02b220aa730f2
#
_entry.id   cd5f3388781273b3fef02b220aa730f2
#
_cell.length_a   1.000
_cell.length_b   1.000
_cell.length_c   1.000
_cell.angle_alpha   90.00
_cell.angle_beta   90.00
_cell.angle_gamma   90.00
#
_symmetry.space_group_name_H-M   'P 1'
#
loop_
_entity.id
_entity.type
_entity.pdbx_description
1 polymer ?
#
loop_
_entity_poly.entity_id
_entity_poly.type
_entity_poly.pdbx_seq_one_letter_code
_entity_poly.pdbx_strand_id
1 'polypeptide(L)'
;MLRITRLVSLPALSSVFFAIGLGAALAQQGSAEQRQACAPDAMRLCSNVIPDVPKITKCMIAKYRQLSVPCQVAMRHGHKPYRQQRTYVHETSR
;
A
#
# COMPACT_ATOMS: atom_id res chain seq x y z
N MET A 1 25.88 -27.24 -53.11
CA MET A 1 26.08 -27.50 -51.67
C MET A 1 25.40 -26.36 -50.88
N LEU A 2 24.27 -26.66 -50.32
CA LEU A 2 23.52 -25.70 -49.53
C LEU A 2 24.03 -25.70 -48.09
N ARG A 3 24.56 -24.60 -47.67
CA ARG A 3 24.80 -24.37 -46.23
C ARG A 3 23.62 -23.65 -45.63
N ILE A 4 22.88 -24.34 -44.86
CA ILE A 4 21.78 -23.78 -44.07
C ILE A 4 22.38 -23.11 -42.84
N THR A 5 22.42 -21.79 -42.89
CA THR A 5 22.74 -20.98 -41.72
C THR A 5 21.51 -20.90 -40.84
N ARG A 6 21.56 -21.61 -39.74
CA ARG A 6 20.52 -21.53 -38.71
C ARG A 6 20.62 -20.16 -38.00
N LEU A 7 19.69 -19.32 -38.30
CA LEU A 7 19.40 -18.18 -37.47
C LEU A 7 18.79 -18.67 -36.15
N VAL A 8 19.57 -18.66 -35.12
CA VAL A 8 19.06 -18.85 -33.76
C VAL A 8 18.45 -17.52 -33.33
N SER A 9 17.16 -17.44 -33.46
CA SER A 9 16.35 -16.38 -32.88
C SER A 9 16.28 -16.61 -31.39
N LEU A 10 16.90 -15.78 -30.62
CA LEU A 10 16.71 -15.71 -29.18
C LEU A 10 15.54 -14.77 -28.89
N PRO A 11 14.43 -15.24 -28.39
CA PRO A 11 13.38 -14.36 -27.91
C PRO A 11 13.55 -14.08 -26.42
N ALA A 12 13.59 -12.83 -26.10
CA ALA A 12 12.89 -12.19 -24.99
C ALA A 12 13.10 -12.74 -23.58
N LEU A 13 14.07 -12.17 -22.90
CA LEU A 13 14.11 -12.06 -21.46
C LEU A 13 13.78 -10.61 -21.07
N SER A 14 12.56 -10.17 -21.31
CA SER A 14 12.18 -8.78 -21.02
C SER A 14 10.89 -8.60 -20.22
N SER A 15 10.32 -9.68 -19.67
CA SER A 15 8.98 -9.57 -19.06
C SER A 15 8.92 -9.71 -17.54
N VAL A 16 10.03 -9.90 -16.84
CA VAL A 16 9.99 -10.23 -15.41
C VAL A 16 10.18 -9.02 -14.48
N PHE A 17 10.65 -7.89 -15.00
CA PHE A 17 10.99 -6.74 -14.14
C PHE A 17 9.84 -5.77 -13.81
N PHE A 18 8.69 -5.91 -14.44
CA PHE A 18 7.58 -4.95 -14.24
C PHE A 18 6.69 -5.23 -13.03
N ALA A 19 6.73 -6.47 -12.51
CA ALA A 19 5.87 -6.88 -11.39
C ALA A 19 6.36 -6.42 -10.01
N ILE A 20 7.65 -6.16 -9.85
CA ILE A 20 8.25 -5.83 -8.55
C ILE A 20 8.03 -4.37 -8.16
N GLY A 21 7.94 -3.46 -9.12
CA GLY A 21 7.78 -2.03 -8.86
C GLY A 21 6.40 -1.64 -8.33
N LEU A 22 5.34 -2.32 -8.75
CA LEU A 22 3.95 -2.03 -8.32
C LEU A 22 3.67 -2.46 -6.88
N GLY A 23 4.24 -3.60 -6.44
CA GLY A 23 4.06 -4.08 -5.07
C GLY A 23 4.73 -3.18 -4.02
N ALA A 24 5.91 -2.63 -4.31
CA ALA A 24 6.63 -1.74 -3.40
C ALA A 24 5.92 -0.38 -3.24
N ALA A 25 5.37 0.20 -4.31
CA ALA A 25 4.61 1.45 -4.27
C ALA A 25 3.31 1.32 -3.45
N LEU A 26 2.61 0.19 -3.57
CA LEU A 26 1.40 -0.10 -2.79
C LEU A 26 1.68 -0.33 -1.30
N ALA A 27 2.82 -0.95 -0.96
CA ALA A 27 3.23 -1.17 0.43
C ALA A 27 3.53 0.15 1.16
N GLN A 28 4.06 1.18 0.47
CA GLN A 28 4.35 2.49 1.05
C GLN A 28 3.12 3.35 1.34
N GLN A 29 1.96 3.03 0.75
CA GLN A 29 0.71 3.78 0.93
C GLN A 29 -0.18 3.25 2.06
N GLY A 30 0.31 2.36 2.91
CA GLY A 30 -0.48 1.69 3.93
C GLY A 30 -1.32 0.54 3.37
N SER A 31 -2.09 -0.12 4.22
CA SER A 31 -2.97 -1.21 3.80
C SER A 31 -4.14 -0.71 2.95
N ALA A 32 -4.74 -1.62 2.17
CA ALA A 32 -5.95 -1.30 1.41
C ALA A 32 -7.10 -0.82 2.33
N GLU A 33 -7.24 -1.43 3.50
CA GLU A 33 -8.22 -1.02 4.50
C GLU A 33 -7.97 0.39 5.02
N GLN A 34 -6.72 0.72 5.33
CA GLN A 34 -6.37 2.09 5.74
C GLN A 34 -6.71 3.11 4.68
N ARG A 35 -6.40 2.81 3.41
CA ARG A 35 -6.72 3.71 2.30
C ARG A 35 -8.21 3.93 2.16
N GLN A 36 -9.01 2.87 2.20
CA GLN A 36 -10.46 2.97 2.09
C GLN A 36 -11.08 3.71 3.27
N ALA A 37 -10.65 3.40 4.48
CA ALA A 37 -11.19 4.02 5.68
C ALA A 37 -10.78 5.49 5.83
N CYS A 38 -9.57 5.85 5.39
CA CYS A 38 -8.97 7.14 5.65
C CYS A 38 -8.96 8.11 4.46
N ALA A 39 -9.21 7.65 3.24
CA ALA A 39 -9.20 8.52 2.06
C ALA A 39 -10.16 9.71 2.17
N PRO A 40 -11.41 9.56 2.61
CA PRO A 40 -12.32 10.70 2.79
C PRO A 40 -11.80 11.71 3.81
N ASP A 41 -11.21 11.25 4.91
CA ASP A 41 -10.66 12.11 5.93
C ASP A 41 -9.41 12.86 5.45
N ALA A 42 -8.53 12.18 4.71
CA ALA A 42 -7.37 12.81 4.10
C ALA A 42 -7.78 13.93 3.14
N MET A 43 -8.78 13.68 2.31
CA MET A 43 -9.33 14.69 1.41
C MET A 43 -9.94 15.90 2.16
N ARG A 44 -10.64 15.63 3.24
CA ARG A 44 -11.33 16.65 4.04
C ARG A 44 -10.37 17.47 4.91
N LEU A 45 -9.41 16.83 5.56
CA LEU A 45 -8.57 17.44 6.59
C LEU A 45 -7.16 17.78 6.13
N CYS A 46 -6.63 17.05 5.14
CA CYS A 46 -5.23 17.10 4.74
C CYS A 46 -5.06 17.33 3.23
N SER A 47 -6.04 17.91 2.56
CA SER A 47 -6.00 18.14 1.10
C SER A 47 -4.82 18.97 0.64
N ASN A 48 -4.35 19.89 1.47
CA ASN A 48 -3.23 20.79 1.18
C ASN A 48 -1.86 20.08 1.08
N VAL A 49 -1.75 18.83 1.56
CA VAL A 49 -0.52 18.05 1.52
C VAL A 49 -0.60 16.85 0.59
N ILE A 50 -1.73 16.63 -0.07
CA ILE A 50 -1.88 15.58 -1.09
C ILE A 50 -1.06 15.98 -2.34
N PRO A 51 -0.31 15.05 -2.98
CA PRO A 51 -0.25 13.59 -2.74
C PRO A 51 0.94 13.11 -1.89
N ASP A 52 1.54 13.95 -1.07
CA ASP A 52 2.72 13.60 -0.28
C ASP A 52 2.34 12.70 0.90
N VAL A 53 2.53 11.38 0.76
CA VAL A 53 2.10 10.37 1.74
C VAL A 53 2.70 10.59 3.13
N PRO A 54 4.00 10.87 3.31
CA PRO A 54 4.56 11.18 4.62
C PRO A 54 3.90 12.40 5.28
N LYS A 55 3.62 13.44 4.51
CA LYS A 55 2.94 14.65 5.02
C LYS A 55 1.48 14.39 5.35
N ILE A 56 0.78 13.60 4.54
CA ILE A 56 -0.60 13.17 4.82
C ILE A 56 -0.64 12.41 6.15
N THR A 57 0.27 11.47 6.35
CA THR A 57 0.35 10.68 7.59
C THR A 57 0.56 11.57 8.81
N LYS A 58 1.49 12.52 8.76
CA LYS A 58 1.71 13.49 9.84
C LYS A 58 0.48 14.34 10.10
N CYS A 59 -0.17 14.84 9.06
CA CYS A 59 -1.38 15.62 9.15
C CYS A 59 -2.52 14.86 9.84
N MET A 60 -2.73 13.59 9.44
CA MET A 60 -3.78 12.76 10.00
C MET A 60 -3.50 12.38 11.47
N ILE A 61 -2.25 12.14 11.82
CA ILE A 61 -1.85 11.93 13.22
C ILE A 61 -2.14 13.18 14.06
N ALA A 62 -1.78 14.37 13.57
CA ALA A 62 -2.04 15.62 14.26
C ALA A 62 -3.54 15.90 14.44
N LYS A 63 -4.36 15.46 13.48
CA LYS A 63 -5.82 15.64 13.49
C LYS A 63 -6.60 14.39 13.88
N TYR A 64 -5.97 13.47 14.58
CA TYR A 64 -6.51 12.14 14.88
C TYR A 64 -7.93 12.17 15.45
N ARG A 65 -8.22 13.12 16.37
CA ARG A 65 -9.54 13.25 16.98
C ARG A 65 -10.65 13.70 16.03
N GLN A 66 -10.27 14.28 14.90
CA GLN A 66 -11.21 14.76 13.86
C GLN A 66 -11.45 13.68 12.78
N LEU A 67 -10.70 12.59 12.81
CA LEU A 67 -10.88 11.48 11.90
C LEU A 67 -12.19 10.74 12.17
N SER A 68 -12.77 10.16 11.12
CA SER A 68 -13.89 9.24 11.28
C SER A 68 -13.48 8.02 12.10
N VAL A 69 -14.44 7.40 12.77
CA VAL A 69 -14.18 6.20 13.57
C VAL A 69 -13.51 5.08 12.76
N PRO A 70 -13.95 4.76 11.55
CA PRO A 70 -13.27 3.75 10.72
C PRO A 70 -11.79 4.08 10.46
N CYS A 71 -11.47 5.34 10.19
CA CYS A 71 -10.09 5.76 9.98
C CYS A 71 -9.25 5.69 11.26
N GLN A 72 -9.79 6.13 12.39
CA GLN A 72 -9.11 6.01 13.69
C GLN A 72 -8.76 4.57 14.01
N VAL A 73 -9.69 3.64 13.79
CA VAL A 73 -9.48 2.21 13.99
C VAL A 73 -8.40 1.68 13.05
N ALA A 74 -8.49 2.00 11.76
CA ALA A 74 -7.53 1.58 10.75
C ALA A 74 -6.11 2.08 11.06
N MET A 75 -5.97 3.30 11.54
CA MET A 75 -4.66 3.87 11.93
C MET A 75 -4.07 3.18 13.15
N ARG A 76 -4.89 2.82 14.14
CA ARG A 76 -4.44 2.06 15.31
C ARG A 76 -3.91 0.68 14.92
N HIS A 77 -4.58 0.00 14.02
CA HIS A 77 -4.16 -1.32 13.53
C HIS A 77 -2.86 -1.24 12.71
N GLY A 78 -2.70 -0.21 11.90
CA GLY A 78 -1.50 -0.01 11.10
C GLY A 78 -0.22 0.28 11.89
N HIS A 79 -0.34 0.78 13.12
CA HIS A 79 0.80 1.08 13.99
C HIS A 79 1.14 -0.04 14.97
N LYS A 80 0.33 -1.09 15.06
CA LYS A 80 0.62 -2.23 15.93
C LYS A 80 1.64 -3.16 15.28
N PRO A 81 2.67 -3.60 16.01
CA PRO A 81 3.58 -4.61 15.50
C PRO A 81 2.80 -5.89 15.16
N TYR A 82 3.25 -6.56 14.11
CA TYR A 82 2.62 -7.77 13.53
C TYR A 82 2.12 -8.80 14.56
N ARG A 83 2.80 -8.89 15.69
CA ARG A 83 2.45 -9.82 16.78
C ARG A 83 1.10 -9.50 17.44
N GLN A 84 0.74 -8.22 17.52
CA GLN A 84 -0.55 -7.81 18.11
C GLN A 84 -1.72 -7.95 17.15
N GLN A 85 -1.48 -7.82 15.84
CA GLN A 85 -2.50 -8.05 14.83
C GLN A 85 -2.97 -9.51 14.81
N ARG A 86 -2.08 -10.45 15.08
CA ARG A 86 -2.39 -11.88 15.10
C ARG A 86 -3.31 -12.28 16.26
N THR A 87 -3.16 -11.66 17.40
CA THR A 87 -4.03 -11.89 18.57
C THR A 87 -5.43 -11.32 18.37
N TYR A 88 -5.55 -10.19 17.70
CA TYR A 88 -6.84 -9.55 17.43
C TYR A 88 -7.69 -10.34 16.44
N VAL A 89 -7.10 -10.88 15.38
CA VAL A 89 -7.80 -11.74 14.41
C VAL A 89 -8.30 -13.03 15.07
N HIS A 90 -7.60 -13.53 16.08
CA HIS A 90 -8.01 -14.75 16.79
C HIS A 90 -9.18 -14.50 17.74
N GLU A 91 -9.30 -13.31 18.29
CA GLU A 91 -10.36 -12.93 19.24
C GLU A 91 -11.68 -12.63 18.52
N THR A 92 -11.65 -12.09 17.31
CA THR A 92 -12.85 -11.84 16.49
C THR A 92 -13.39 -13.09 15.78
N SER A 93 -12.63 -14.18 15.74
CA SER A 93 -13.06 -15.45 15.10
C SER A 93 -13.81 -16.38 16.06
N ARG A 94 -14.07 -15.97 17.28
CA ARG A 94 -14.86 -16.74 18.24
C ARG A 94 -16.31 -16.19 18.31
#